data_918ccb72ec31dacea4c3d4aae222aca1
#
_entry.id   918ccb72ec31dacea4c3d4aae222aca1
#
_cell.length_a   1.000
_cell.length_b   1.000
_cell.length_c   1.000
_cell.angle_alpha   90.00
_cell.angle_beta   90.00
_cell.angle_gamma   90.00
#
_symmetry.space_group_name_H-M   'P 1'
#
loop_
_entity.id
_entity.type
_entity.pdbx_description
1 polymer ?
#
loop_
_entity_poly.entity_id
_entity_poly.type
_entity_poly.pdbx_seq_one_letter_code
_entity_poly.pdbx_strand_id
1 'polypeptide(L)'
;AAWPSRRRFFLAWAGGMCYRFPEPVMQTITLGESNLECSRLAYGCWRVTGVITHPPIDDEHEKRGHDAITAAYEAGYTMFDLADIYSEGLVEEVFGRTLKGVPGMRDNIAVTTKCGIRQEGDPDKGSPHRYDLSRDHIVRSCEASLKRMDIDYIDLYLLHRPDNLMGQE
;
A
#
# COMPACT_ATOMS: atom_id res chain seq x y z
N ALA A 1 -17.09 -6.66 16.97
CA ALA A 1 -16.59 -7.61 17.98
C ALA A 1 -15.09 -7.41 18.05
N ALA A 2 -14.58 -7.00 19.21
CA ALA A 2 -13.15 -6.80 19.42
C ALA A 2 -12.41 -8.11 19.14
N TRP A 3 -11.40 -8.08 18.29
CA TRP A 3 -10.48 -9.19 18.09
C TRP A 3 -9.76 -9.49 19.41
N PRO A 4 -9.70 -10.74 19.86
CA PRO A 4 -9.05 -11.05 21.12
C PRO A 4 -7.56 -10.73 21.02
N SER A 5 -7.14 -9.86 21.95
CA SER A 5 -5.76 -9.48 22.18
C SER A 5 -4.80 -10.67 22.10
N ARG A 6 -3.79 -10.52 21.24
CA ARG A 6 -2.49 -11.21 21.27
C ARG A 6 -2.53 -12.65 21.77
N ARG A 7 -2.66 -13.62 20.88
CA ARG A 7 -2.47 -15.02 21.21
C ARG A 7 -1.02 -15.24 21.64
N ARG A 8 -0.80 -15.36 22.94
CA ARG A 8 0.46 -15.82 23.50
C ARG A 8 0.59 -17.32 23.19
N PHE A 9 1.47 -17.70 22.32
CA PHE A 9 1.82 -19.09 22.15
C PHE A 9 2.73 -19.52 23.28
N PHE A 10 2.23 -20.41 24.14
CA PHE A 10 3.02 -21.10 25.15
C PHE A 10 3.26 -22.53 24.66
N LEU A 11 4.51 -22.90 24.46
CA LEU A 11 4.90 -24.29 24.34
C LEU A 11 5.23 -24.79 25.78
N ALA A 12 4.32 -25.54 26.38
CA ALA A 12 4.60 -26.24 27.63
C ALA A 12 5.23 -27.61 27.31
N TRP A 13 6.47 -27.80 27.70
CA TRP A 13 7.09 -29.11 27.72
C TRP A 13 7.17 -29.63 29.16
N ALA A 14 7.10 -30.98 29.33
CA ALA A 14 7.09 -31.65 30.63
C ALA A 14 8.45 -31.45 31.35
N GLY A 15 8.57 -30.33 32.07
CA GLY A 15 9.76 -29.93 32.79
C GLY A 15 9.68 -28.53 33.41
N GLY A 16 8.57 -27.84 33.28
CA GLY A 16 8.27 -26.59 34.03
C GLY A 16 8.98 -25.35 33.60
N MET A 17 9.72 -25.32 32.50
CA MET A 17 10.36 -24.11 31.98
C MET A 17 9.54 -23.52 30.82
N CYS A 18 8.83 -22.41 31.06
CA CYS A 18 8.14 -21.62 30.02
C CYS A 18 9.18 -20.82 29.24
N TYR A 19 9.46 -21.21 28.03
CA TYR A 19 10.19 -20.35 27.07
C TYR A 19 9.23 -19.31 26.51
N ARG A 20 9.44 -18.06 26.86
CA ARG A 20 8.80 -16.94 26.22
C ARG A 20 9.65 -16.55 25.01
N PHE A 21 9.22 -16.92 23.80
CA PHE A 21 9.82 -16.34 22.61
C PHE A 21 9.51 -14.84 22.62
N PRO A 22 10.51 -13.97 22.37
CA PRO A 22 10.22 -12.57 22.16
C PRO A 22 9.25 -12.46 20.98
N GLU A 23 8.23 -11.64 21.11
CA GLU A 23 7.34 -11.35 19.97
C GLU A 23 8.19 -10.86 18.83
N PRO A 24 7.99 -11.36 17.59
CA PRO A 24 8.73 -10.86 16.45
C PRO A 24 8.39 -9.37 16.29
N VAL A 25 9.35 -8.51 16.60
CA VAL A 25 9.24 -7.08 16.38
C VAL A 25 9.55 -6.82 14.90
N MET A 26 8.65 -6.13 14.21
CA MET A 26 8.91 -5.69 12.84
C MET A 26 10.20 -4.84 12.82
N GLN A 27 11.18 -5.27 12.02
CA GLN A 27 12.42 -4.52 11.85
C GLN A 27 12.14 -3.26 11.03
N THR A 28 12.78 -2.16 11.40
CA THR A 28 12.74 -0.90 10.65
C THR A 28 14.05 -0.67 9.91
N ILE A 29 13.98 0.13 8.87
CA ILE A 29 15.13 0.60 8.09
C ILE A 29 14.93 2.08 7.76
N THR A 30 16.05 2.77 7.54
CA THR A 30 16.04 4.06 6.85
C THR A 30 16.13 3.81 5.35
N LEU A 31 15.24 4.42 4.56
CA LEU A 31 15.16 4.19 3.13
C LEU A 31 16.25 4.99 2.38
N GLY A 32 17.30 4.30 1.94
CA GLY A 32 18.43 4.91 1.25
C GLY A 32 19.11 6.00 2.10
N GLU A 33 19.38 7.16 1.49
CA GLU A 33 19.96 8.35 2.15
C GLU A 33 18.88 9.34 2.64
N SER A 34 17.60 8.95 2.59
CA SER A 34 16.50 9.78 3.08
C SER A 34 16.39 9.72 4.59
N ASN A 35 15.53 10.58 5.18
CA ASN A 35 15.16 10.50 6.59
C ASN A 35 13.91 9.66 6.82
N LEU A 36 13.46 8.90 5.82
CA LEU A 36 12.25 8.10 5.89
C LEU A 36 12.53 6.77 6.59
N GLU A 37 12.06 6.63 7.83
CA GLU A 37 12.08 5.37 8.56
C GLU A 37 10.80 4.59 8.28
N CYS A 38 10.94 3.32 7.92
CA CYS A 38 9.79 2.45 7.67
C CYS A 38 10.10 1.00 8.05
N SER A 39 9.06 0.16 8.08
CA SER A 39 9.24 -1.28 8.24
C SER A 39 10.07 -1.86 7.10
N ARG A 40 10.97 -2.77 7.43
CA ARG A 40 11.85 -3.46 6.45
C ARG A 40 11.07 -4.21 5.38
N LEU A 41 9.85 -4.63 5.69
CA LEU A 41 8.91 -5.24 4.76
C LEU A 41 7.82 -4.23 4.42
N ALA A 42 7.56 -4.02 3.15
CA ALA A 42 6.41 -3.27 2.67
C ALA A 42 5.18 -4.18 2.54
N TYR A 43 4.02 -3.68 2.89
CA TYR A 43 2.75 -4.36 2.67
C TYR A 43 2.20 -4.01 1.28
N GLY A 44 2.19 -4.98 0.37
CA GLY A 44 1.68 -4.80 -0.99
C GLY A 44 0.16 -4.80 -1.04
N CYS A 45 -0.43 -3.71 -1.52
CA CYS A 45 -1.88 -3.51 -1.52
C CYS A 45 -2.59 -4.01 -2.78
N TRP A 46 -1.89 -4.52 -3.78
CA TRP A 46 -2.47 -4.88 -5.09
C TRP A 46 -3.75 -5.72 -5.01
N ARG A 47 -3.84 -6.65 -4.07
CA ARG A 47 -4.98 -7.59 -3.96
C ARG A 47 -5.76 -7.47 -2.67
N VAL A 48 -5.64 -6.38 -1.95
CA VAL A 48 -6.28 -6.24 -0.63
C VAL A 48 -7.81 -6.33 -0.71
N THR A 49 -8.40 -5.80 -1.78
CA THR A 49 -9.85 -5.88 -2.01
C THR A 49 -10.31 -7.25 -2.52
N GLY A 50 -9.38 -8.06 -3.07
CA GLY A 50 -9.72 -9.31 -3.76
C GLY A 50 -10.13 -9.13 -5.23
N VAL A 51 -10.33 -7.89 -5.69
CA VAL A 51 -10.61 -7.54 -7.08
C VAL A 51 -9.29 -7.15 -7.77
N ILE A 52 -9.00 -7.77 -8.91
CA ILE A 52 -7.74 -7.53 -9.64
C ILE A 52 -7.98 -6.65 -10.87
N THR A 53 -9.11 -6.82 -11.51
CA THR A 53 -9.48 -6.13 -12.76
C THR A 53 -10.92 -5.67 -12.69
N HIS A 54 -11.18 -4.47 -13.13
CA HIS A 54 -12.49 -3.84 -13.33
C HIS A 54 -13.46 -3.93 -12.14
N PRO A 55 -13.86 -2.77 -11.61
CA PRO A 55 -14.90 -2.68 -10.58
C PRO A 55 -16.27 -3.17 -11.09
N PRO A 56 -17.25 -3.41 -10.19
CA PRO A 56 -17.38 -2.65 -8.95
C PRO A 56 -16.73 -3.32 -7.74
N ILE A 57 -16.13 -2.51 -6.86
CA ILE A 57 -15.83 -2.89 -5.48
C ILE A 57 -17.14 -2.67 -4.70
N ASP A 58 -17.72 -3.74 -4.20
CA ASP A 58 -18.86 -3.68 -3.29
C ASP A 58 -18.41 -3.54 -1.84
N ASP A 59 -19.36 -3.43 -0.93
CA ASP A 59 -19.09 -3.26 0.51
C ASP A 59 -18.27 -4.41 1.11
N GLU A 60 -18.40 -5.63 0.58
CA GLU A 60 -17.61 -6.78 1.04
C GLU A 60 -16.14 -6.67 0.64
N HIS A 61 -15.88 -6.29 -0.61
CA HIS A 61 -14.54 -6.06 -1.11
C HIS A 61 -13.87 -4.88 -0.41
N GLU A 62 -14.61 -3.80 -0.16
CA GLU A 62 -14.11 -2.64 0.57
C GLU A 62 -13.77 -3.02 2.01
N LYS A 63 -14.67 -3.71 2.70
CA LYS A 63 -14.45 -4.22 4.05
C LYS A 63 -13.22 -5.13 4.13
N ARG A 64 -13.05 -6.02 3.17
CA ARG A 64 -11.88 -6.89 3.07
C ARG A 64 -10.58 -6.08 2.96
N GLY A 65 -10.57 -5.06 2.11
CA GLY A 65 -9.42 -4.16 1.95
C GLY A 65 -9.10 -3.43 3.24
N HIS A 66 -10.11 -2.85 3.88
CA HIS A 66 -9.99 -2.16 5.16
C HIS A 66 -9.43 -3.09 6.25
N ASP A 67 -10.00 -4.28 6.41
CA ASP A 67 -9.58 -5.26 7.42
C ASP A 67 -8.12 -5.70 7.19
N ALA A 68 -7.73 -5.94 5.93
CA ALA A 68 -6.38 -6.37 5.57
C ALA A 68 -5.33 -5.28 5.83
N ILE A 69 -5.61 -4.03 5.46
CA ILE A 69 -4.72 -2.88 5.68
C ILE A 69 -4.58 -2.61 7.18
N THR A 70 -5.68 -2.62 7.93
CA THR A 70 -5.69 -2.42 9.37
C THR A 70 -4.90 -3.51 10.08
N ALA A 71 -5.12 -4.78 9.72
CA ALA A 71 -4.39 -5.90 10.30
C ALA A 71 -2.88 -5.84 10.01
N ALA A 72 -2.48 -5.39 8.81
CA ALA A 72 -1.08 -5.17 8.47
C ALA A 72 -0.46 -4.07 9.35
N TYR A 73 -1.15 -2.94 9.52
CA TYR A 73 -0.71 -1.86 10.39
C TYR A 73 -0.55 -2.33 11.85
N GLU A 74 -1.54 -3.05 12.38
CA GLU A 74 -1.49 -3.64 13.73
C GLU A 74 -0.37 -4.68 13.89
N ALA A 75 0.02 -5.36 12.80
CA ALA A 75 1.16 -6.28 12.77
C ALA A 75 2.53 -5.56 12.70
N GLY A 76 2.53 -4.22 12.62
CA GLY A 76 3.74 -3.40 12.62
C GLY A 76 4.28 -3.04 11.24
N TYR A 77 3.53 -3.28 10.16
CA TYR A 77 3.88 -2.71 8.86
C TYR A 77 3.69 -1.21 8.89
N THR A 78 4.73 -0.47 8.53
CA THR A 78 4.68 0.99 8.41
C THR A 78 5.02 1.46 7.00
N MET A 79 5.22 0.56 6.04
CA MET A 79 5.36 0.87 4.62
C MET A 79 4.28 0.16 3.83
N PHE A 80 3.45 0.92 3.11
CA PHE A 80 2.36 0.42 2.28
C PHE A 80 2.62 0.73 0.82
N ASP A 81 2.52 -0.29 -0.03
CA ASP A 81 2.86 -0.23 -1.44
C ASP A 81 1.62 -0.32 -2.31
N LEU A 82 1.27 0.80 -2.96
CA LEU A 82 0.13 0.99 -3.84
C LEU A 82 0.59 1.25 -5.30
N ALA A 83 -0.36 1.44 -6.19
CA ALA A 83 -0.18 2.01 -7.52
C ALA A 83 -1.50 2.54 -8.06
N ASP A 84 -1.43 3.56 -8.92
CA ASP A 84 -2.57 4.21 -9.57
C ASP A 84 -3.43 3.26 -10.42
N ILE A 85 -2.82 2.18 -10.93
CA ILE A 85 -3.50 1.18 -11.76
C ILE A 85 -4.13 0.03 -10.97
N TYR A 86 -3.90 -0.09 -9.65
CA TYR A 86 -4.45 -1.20 -8.87
C TYR A 86 -5.97 -1.09 -8.78
N SER A 87 -6.68 -2.02 -9.43
CA SER A 87 -8.13 -1.95 -9.62
C SER A 87 -8.60 -0.57 -10.09
N GLU A 88 -7.87 0.01 -11.08
CA GLU A 88 -8.17 1.32 -11.69
C GLU A 88 -8.22 2.48 -10.66
N GLY A 89 -7.37 2.43 -9.64
CA GLY A 89 -7.28 3.44 -8.58
C GLY A 89 -8.17 3.18 -7.37
N LEU A 90 -9.08 2.21 -7.41
CA LEU A 90 -9.99 1.92 -6.29
C LEU A 90 -9.27 1.40 -5.06
N VAL A 91 -8.10 0.75 -5.22
CA VAL A 91 -7.27 0.36 -4.07
C VAL A 91 -6.78 1.59 -3.30
N GLU A 92 -6.39 2.66 -4.00
CA GLU A 92 -6.00 3.93 -3.36
C GLU A 92 -7.18 4.58 -2.63
N GLU A 93 -8.40 4.51 -3.19
CA GLU A 93 -9.60 5.02 -2.50
C GLU A 93 -9.93 4.24 -1.24
N VAL A 94 -9.88 2.90 -1.29
CA VAL A 94 -10.08 2.04 -0.10
C VAL A 94 -9.02 2.32 0.95
N PHE A 95 -7.76 2.51 0.52
CA PHE A 95 -6.66 2.86 1.41
C PHE A 95 -6.91 4.20 2.10
N GLY A 96 -7.29 5.24 1.36
CA GLY A 96 -7.62 6.56 1.90
C GLY A 96 -8.77 6.51 2.91
N ARG A 97 -9.85 5.75 2.61
CA ARG A 97 -10.94 5.54 3.57
C ARG A 97 -10.48 4.78 4.82
N THR A 98 -9.55 3.84 4.66
CA THR A 98 -8.94 3.13 5.81
C THR A 98 -8.16 4.09 6.69
N LEU A 99 -7.36 4.98 6.13
CA LEU A 99 -6.62 5.99 6.90
C LEU A 99 -7.54 6.86 7.75
N LYS A 100 -8.70 7.25 7.23
CA LYS A 100 -9.71 8.01 7.99
C LYS A 100 -10.34 7.20 9.12
N GLY A 101 -10.51 5.89 8.90
CA GLY A 101 -11.08 4.98 9.88
C GLY A 101 -10.12 4.58 11.00
N VAL A 102 -8.82 4.79 10.85
CA VAL A 102 -7.77 4.41 11.82
C VAL A 102 -7.00 5.65 12.27
N PRO A 103 -7.43 6.31 13.37
CA PRO A 103 -6.82 7.56 13.84
C PRO A 103 -5.31 7.45 14.05
N GLY A 104 -4.55 8.41 13.52
CA GLY A 104 -3.10 8.48 13.66
C GLY A 104 -2.31 7.52 12.76
N MET A 105 -2.96 6.67 11.97
CA MET A 105 -2.26 5.75 11.08
C MET A 105 -1.39 6.52 10.08
N ARG A 106 -1.93 7.57 9.42
CA ARG A 106 -1.19 8.33 8.40
C ARG A 106 0.15 8.89 8.89
N ASP A 107 0.20 9.36 10.13
CA ASP A 107 1.39 9.97 10.73
C ASP A 107 2.48 8.95 11.09
N ASN A 108 2.14 7.67 11.09
CA ASN A 108 3.02 6.58 11.52
C ASN A 108 3.41 5.63 10.37
N ILE A 109 3.07 5.97 9.12
CA ILE A 109 3.36 5.12 7.96
C ILE A 109 4.00 5.89 6.82
N ALA A 110 4.74 5.17 5.99
CA ALA A 110 5.20 5.61 4.68
C ALA A 110 4.24 5.08 3.60
N VAL A 111 3.65 5.98 2.84
CA VAL A 111 2.78 5.67 1.70
C VAL A 111 3.59 5.70 0.43
N THR A 112 3.67 4.55 -0.24
CA THR A 112 4.29 4.43 -1.57
C THR A 112 3.21 4.21 -2.60
N THR A 113 3.22 4.97 -3.69
CA THR A 113 2.41 4.67 -4.87
C THR A 113 3.20 4.91 -6.15
N LYS A 114 2.64 4.51 -7.29
CA LYS A 114 3.36 4.45 -8.57
C LYS A 114 2.48 4.90 -9.70
N CYS A 115 3.13 5.42 -10.78
CA CYS A 115 2.47 5.73 -12.04
C CYS A 115 3.31 5.29 -13.24
N GLY A 116 2.81 5.58 -14.43
CA GLY A 116 3.55 5.43 -15.69
C GLY A 116 3.10 4.26 -16.56
N ILE A 117 2.17 3.44 -16.09
CA ILE A 117 1.51 2.42 -16.91
C ILE A 117 0.15 2.95 -17.36
N ARG A 118 -0.07 3.04 -18.69
CA ARG A 118 -1.37 3.34 -19.26
C ARG A 118 -2.01 2.07 -19.80
N GLN A 119 -3.21 1.81 -19.33
CA GLN A 119 -3.97 0.64 -19.77
C GLN A 119 -4.47 0.81 -21.20
N GLU A 120 -4.85 -0.29 -21.83
CA GLU A 120 -5.53 -0.24 -23.12
C GLU A 120 -6.81 0.62 -23.01
N GLY A 121 -7.03 1.50 -23.98
CA GLY A 121 -8.16 2.43 -23.99
C GLY A 121 -7.93 3.76 -23.26
N ASP A 122 -6.76 4.00 -22.67
CA ASP A 122 -6.42 5.25 -22.01
C ASP A 122 -5.43 6.09 -22.88
N PRO A 123 -5.71 7.38 -23.22
CA PRO A 123 -6.92 8.17 -22.89
C PRO A 123 -8.10 7.91 -23.82
N ASP A 124 -7.87 7.30 -25.00
CA ASP A 124 -8.86 7.15 -26.04
C ASP A 124 -9.10 5.68 -26.37
N LYS A 125 -10.34 5.35 -26.71
CA LYS A 125 -10.72 3.99 -27.13
C LYS A 125 -9.84 3.56 -28.31
N GLY A 126 -9.07 2.48 -28.12
CA GLY A 126 -8.11 1.96 -29.10
C GLY A 126 -6.66 2.38 -28.85
N SER A 127 -6.39 3.21 -27.85
CA SER A 127 -5.03 3.42 -27.37
C SER A 127 -4.45 2.10 -26.83
N PRO A 128 -3.23 1.69 -27.22
CA PRO A 128 -2.64 0.45 -26.71
C PRO A 128 -2.16 0.62 -25.27
N HIS A 129 -2.01 -0.51 -24.58
CA HIS A 129 -1.24 -0.55 -23.34
C HIS A 129 0.18 -0.03 -23.62
N ARG A 130 0.67 0.90 -22.80
CA ARG A 130 1.99 1.52 -22.97
C ARG A 130 2.51 2.11 -21.68
N TYR A 131 3.77 2.51 -21.69
CA TYR A 131 4.35 3.36 -20.63
C TYR A 131 4.26 4.83 -21.07
N ASP A 132 3.94 5.70 -20.13
CA ASP A 132 3.94 7.15 -20.32
C ASP A 132 4.64 7.79 -19.12
N LEU A 133 5.89 8.13 -19.31
CA LEU A 133 6.75 8.77 -18.29
C LEU A 133 6.94 10.26 -18.58
N SER A 134 6.05 10.84 -19.40
CA SER A 134 6.05 12.29 -19.62
C SER A 134 5.76 13.02 -18.31
N ARG A 135 6.40 14.18 -18.15
CA ARG A 135 6.20 15.06 -17.00
C ARG A 135 4.71 15.31 -16.71
N ASP A 136 3.95 15.60 -17.75
CA ASP A 136 2.53 15.92 -17.60
C ASP A 136 1.71 14.73 -17.12
N HIS A 137 2.03 13.52 -17.58
CA HIS A 137 1.38 12.31 -17.09
C HIS A 137 1.75 12.02 -15.62
N ILE A 138 3.04 12.10 -15.28
CA ILE A 138 3.52 11.87 -13.91
C ILE A 138 2.84 12.83 -12.93
N VAL A 139 2.80 14.12 -13.24
CA VAL A 139 2.17 15.14 -12.36
C VAL A 139 0.68 14.86 -12.20
N ARG A 140 -0.07 14.67 -13.31
CA ARG A 140 -1.50 14.37 -13.24
C ARG A 140 -1.81 13.09 -12.46
N SER A 141 -1.01 12.06 -12.67
CA SER A 141 -1.18 10.78 -11.92
C SER A 141 -0.92 10.96 -10.44
N CYS A 142 0.11 11.73 -10.06
CA CYS A 142 0.40 12.04 -8.67
C CYS A 142 -0.76 12.80 -8.01
N GLU A 143 -1.25 13.87 -8.64
CA GLU A 143 -2.39 14.65 -8.16
C GLU A 143 -3.66 13.79 -8.03
N ALA A 144 -3.89 12.90 -8.99
CA ALA A 144 -5.02 11.97 -8.96
C ALA A 144 -4.90 10.96 -7.81
N SER A 145 -3.71 10.43 -7.54
CA SER A 145 -3.43 9.52 -6.42
C SER A 145 -3.66 10.22 -5.07
N LEU A 146 -3.15 11.42 -4.89
CA LEU A 146 -3.39 12.26 -3.70
C LEU A 146 -4.89 12.44 -3.46
N LYS A 147 -5.63 12.77 -4.52
CA LYS A 147 -7.08 12.97 -4.45
C LYS A 147 -7.84 11.68 -4.11
N ARG A 148 -7.46 10.52 -4.70
CA ARG A 148 -8.12 9.23 -4.42
C ARG A 148 -7.89 8.81 -2.96
N MET A 149 -6.67 8.96 -2.47
CA MET A 149 -6.33 8.64 -1.08
C MET A 149 -6.79 9.70 -0.08
N ASP A 150 -7.13 10.90 -0.56
CA ASP A 150 -7.49 12.07 0.27
C ASP A 150 -6.41 12.38 1.32
N ILE A 151 -5.16 12.50 0.85
CA ILE A 151 -3.97 12.84 1.64
C ILE A 151 -3.22 14.01 1.00
N ASP A 152 -2.46 14.74 1.80
CA ASP A 152 -1.74 15.94 1.35
C ASP A 152 -0.39 15.63 0.71
N TYR A 153 0.21 14.48 0.99
CA TYR A 153 1.52 14.08 0.47
C TYR A 153 1.67 12.56 0.35
N ILE A 154 2.53 12.14 -0.57
CA ILE A 154 3.00 10.77 -0.76
C ILE A 154 4.47 10.72 -0.31
N ASP A 155 4.84 9.72 0.50
CA ASP A 155 6.20 9.62 1.05
C ASP A 155 7.21 9.12 0.00
N LEU A 156 6.78 8.22 -0.87
CA LEU A 156 7.59 7.69 -1.96
C LEU A 156 6.76 7.51 -3.23
N TYR A 157 7.12 8.23 -4.29
CA TYR A 157 6.46 8.13 -5.58
C TYR A 157 7.37 7.49 -6.61
N LEU A 158 6.92 6.41 -7.24
CA LEU A 158 7.74 5.58 -8.12
C LEU A 158 7.22 5.56 -9.56
N LEU A 159 8.14 5.42 -10.51
CA LEU A 159 7.81 4.97 -11.84
C LEU A 159 7.59 3.46 -11.80
N HIS A 160 6.42 2.98 -12.21
CA HIS A 160 5.98 1.59 -12.00
C HIS A 160 6.83 0.57 -12.76
N ARG A 161 7.43 1.00 -13.87
CA ARG A 161 8.33 0.18 -14.70
C ARG A 161 9.47 1.05 -15.23
N PRO A 162 10.68 0.51 -15.35
CA PRO A 162 11.74 1.22 -16.02
C PRO A 162 11.45 1.30 -17.52
N ASP A 163 11.79 2.43 -18.12
CA ASP A 163 11.86 2.58 -19.57
C ASP A 163 13.33 2.70 -19.96
N ASN A 164 13.84 1.73 -20.69
CA ASN A 164 15.25 1.72 -21.15
C ASN A 164 15.58 2.84 -22.13
N LEU A 165 14.56 3.51 -22.67
CA LEU A 165 14.71 4.65 -23.60
C LEU A 165 14.68 6.00 -22.86
N MET A 166 14.34 6.02 -21.57
CA MET A 166 14.31 7.23 -20.76
C MET A 166 15.71 7.59 -20.27
N GLY A 167 16.17 8.81 -20.58
CA GLY A 167 17.36 9.38 -19.96
C GLY A 167 17.15 9.66 -18.47
N GLN A 168 18.24 9.75 -17.72
CA GLN A 168 18.20 10.08 -16.28
C GLN A 168 18.20 11.60 -16.03
N GLU A 169 17.94 12.40 -17.05
CA GLU A 169 18.00 13.87 -17.00
C GLU A 169 16.70 14.51 -16.52
#